data_310d32da0c406c197249c5b416fb7988
#
_entry.id   310d32da0c406c197249c5b416fb7988
#
_cell.length_a   1.000
_cell.length_b   1.000
_cell.length_c   1.000
_cell.angle_alpha   90.00
_cell.angle_beta   90.00
_cell.angle_gamma   90.00
#
_symmetry.space_group_name_H-M   'P 1'
#
loop_
_entity.id
_entity.type
_entity.pdbx_description
1 polymer ?
#
loop_
_entity_poly.entity_id
_entity_poly.type
_entity_poly.pdbx_seq_one_letter_code
_entity_poly.pdbx_strand_id
1 'polypeptide(L)'
;MYLFQFLATLLIGGGGIFVFVQFLITRADAKHDKLDEVNKSIQSLSEDMKERFDVLDQKIDKVDAKGDERFAISARVRILRFEDELQEGRKHSKDSWDQTMSDIDYYEDYCAPGVHPEFKNNQTVATIEHIQHGYRERLEKRDFTY
;
A
#
# COMPACT_ATOMS: atom_id res chain seq x y z
N MET A 1 -2.34 61.02 62.51
CA MET A 1 -2.45 61.39 61.08
C MET A 1 -1.59 60.53 60.19
N TYR A 2 -0.40 60.12 60.57
CA TYR A 2 0.49 59.27 59.77
C TYR A 2 0.07 57.80 59.62
N LEU A 3 -0.61 57.20 60.59
CA LEU A 3 -1.04 55.80 60.56
C LEU A 3 -2.13 55.55 59.48
N PHE A 4 -3.00 56.55 59.27
CA PHE A 4 -4.05 56.48 58.28
C PHE A 4 -3.53 56.63 56.87
N GLN A 5 -2.50 57.44 56.66
CA GLN A 5 -1.80 57.57 55.38
C GLN A 5 -1.01 56.28 55.05
N PHE A 6 -0.39 55.67 56.08
CA PHE A 6 0.33 54.42 55.90
C PHE A 6 -0.60 53.26 55.54
N LEU A 7 -1.77 53.14 56.16
CA LEU A 7 -2.80 52.17 55.85
C LEU A 7 -3.41 52.42 54.45
N ALA A 8 -3.62 53.66 54.06
CA ALA A 8 -4.11 54.02 52.73
C ALA A 8 -3.10 53.65 51.61
N THR A 9 -1.80 53.90 51.84
CA THR A 9 -0.75 53.54 50.91
C THR A 9 -0.56 51.98 50.80
N LEU A 10 -0.76 51.28 51.91
CA LEU A 10 -0.70 49.80 51.92
C LEU A 10 -1.88 49.16 51.15
N LEU A 11 -3.09 49.77 51.32
CA LEU A 11 -4.28 49.30 50.55
C LEU A 11 -4.20 49.64 49.08
N ILE A 12 -3.67 50.80 48.71
CA ILE A 12 -3.51 51.17 47.29
C ILE A 12 -2.35 50.38 46.62
N GLY A 13 -1.24 50.18 47.35
CA GLY A 13 -0.10 49.40 46.87
C GLY A 13 -0.38 47.90 46.77
N GLY A 14 -1.15 47.37 47.75
CA GLY A 14 -1.53 45.95 47.75
C GLY A 14 -2.52 45.59 46.63
N GLY A 15 -3.44 46.50 46.32
CA GLY A 15 -4.42 46.28 45.22
C GLY A 15 -3.75 46.17 43.83
N GLY A 16 -2.74 47.02 43.59
CA GLY A 16 -2.01 46.99 42.31
C GLY A 16 -1.21 45.69 42.10
N ILE A 17 -0.58 45.18 43.15
CA ILE A 17 0.14 43.92 43.10
C ILE A 17 -0.83 42.75 42.90
N PHE A 18 -1.96 42.74 43.57
CA PHE A 18 -2.97 41.71 43.45
C PHE A 18 -3.58 41.67 42.02
N VAL A 19 -3.92 42.83 41.47
CA VAL A 19 -4.43 42.92 40.08
C VAL A 19 -3.36 42.50 39.07
N PHE A 20 -2.10 42.83 39.30
CA PHE A 20 -1.01 42.43 38.44
C PHE A 20 -0.76 40.90 38.50
N VAL A 21 -0.82 40.31 39.69
CA VAL A 21 -0.71 38.85 39.86
C VAL A 21 -1.89 38.14 39.20
N GLN A 22 -3.12 38.62 39.39
CA GLN A 22 -4.28 38.06 38.69
C GLN A 22 -4.16 38.20 37.17
N PHE A 23 -3.67 39.31 36.65
CA PHE A 23 -3.41 39.49 35.22
C PHE A 23 -2.38 38.49 34.67
N LEU A 24 -1.32 38.21 35.44
CA LEU A 24 -0.33 37.22 35.04
C LEU A 24 -0.89 35.78 35.04
N ILE A 25 -1.71 35.46 36.06
CA ILE A 25 -2.36 34.13 36.14
C ILE A 25 -3.33 33.96 34.98
N THR A 26 -4.23 34.89 34.73
CA THR A 26 -5.19 34.81 33.61
C THR A 26 -4.50 34.77 32.25
N ARG A 27 -3.36 35.43 32.09
CA ARG A 27 -2.56 35.36 30.87
C ARG A 27 -1.84 34.01 30.71
N ALA A 28 -1.41 33.40 31.81
CA ALA A 28 -0.82 32.08 31.82
C ALA A 28 -1.86 30.97 31.46
N ASP A 29 -3.06 31.08 32.09
CA ASP A 29 -4.17 30.18 31.85
C ASP A 29 -4.64 30.26 30.38
N ALA A 30 -4.79 31.46 29.82
CA ALA A 30 -5.15 31.65 28.41
C ALA A 30 -4.11 31.10 27.41
N LYS A 31 -2.84 31.02 27.79
CA LYS A 31 -1.80 30.35 27.01
C LYS A 31 -1.89 28.81 27.12
N HIS A 32 -2.21 28.33 28.31
CA HIS A 32 -2.36 26.92 28.57
C HIS A 32 -3.56 26.36 27.81
N ASP A 33 -4.69 27.05 27.83
CA ASP A 33 -5.89 26.68 27.08
C ASP A 33 -5.64 26.58 25.56
N LYS A 34 -4.87 27.53 25.00
CA LYS A 34 -4.49 27.49 23.58
C LYS A 34 -3.56 26.35 23.26
N LEU A 35 -2.63 26.01 24.16
CA LEU A 35 -1.74 24.85 23.97
C LEU A 35 -2.52 23.54 24.01
N ASP A 36 -3.49 23.42 24.91
CA ASP A 36 -4.36 22.25 25.01
C ASP A 36 -5.25 22.09 23.78
N GLU A 37 -5.78 23.20 23.24
CA GLU A 37 -6.55 23.20 22.00
C GLU A 37 -5.69 22.77 20.80
N VAL A 38 -4.47 23.28 20.69
CA VAL A 38 -3.51 22.88 19.65
C VAL A 38 -3.13 21.42 19.80
N ASN A 39 -2.86 20.94 21.00
CA ASN A 39 -2.54 19.54 21.25
C ASN A 39 -3.69 18.60 20.86
N LYS A 40 -4.94 18.95 21.19
CA LYS A 40 -6.13 18.22 20.77
C LYS A 40 -6.27 18.19 19.23
N SER A 41 -6.01 19.33 18.60
CA SER A 41 -6.05 19.42 17.14
C SER A 41 -4.96 18.57 16.47
N ILE A 42 -3.75 18.54 17.04
CA ILE A 42 -2.66 17.69 16.58
C ILE A 42 -3.00 16.21 16.77
N GLN A 43 -3.57 15.83 17.89
CA GLN A 43 -3.99 14.44 18.12
C GLN A 43 -5.07 14.00 17.13
N SER A 44 -6.12 14.83 16.95
CA SER A 44 -7.18 14.56 15.98
C SER A 44 -6.65 14.45 14.56
N LEU A 45 -5.70 15.32 14.16
CA LEU A 45 -5.06 15.25 12.86
C LEU A 45 -4.21 13.99 12.70
N SER A 46 -3.51 13.58 13.76
CA SER A 46 -2.70 12.37 13.76
C SER A 46 -3.57 11.11 13.61
N GLU A 47 -4.73 11.08 14.28
CA GLU A 47 -5.70 9.99 14.16
C GLU A 47 -6.32 9.93 12.74
N ASP A 48 -6.73 11.07 12.18
CA ASP A 48 -7.26 11.15 10.81
C ASP A 48 -6.21 10.73 9.78
N MET A 49 -4.96 11.14 9.96
CA MET A 49 -3.85 10.71 9.10
C MET A 49 -3.65 9.19 9.18
N LYS A 50 -3.66 8.61 10.37
CA LYS A 50 -3.50 7.17 10.55
C LYS A 50 -4.62 6.40 9.84
N GLU A 51 -5.88 6.81 10.04
CA GLU A 51 -7.02 6.20 9.36
C GLU A 51 -6.90 6.29 7.82
N ARG A 52 -6.45 7.42 7.31
CA ARG A 52 -6.22 7.60 5.87
C ARG A 52 -5.09 6.70 5.34
N PHE A 53 -4.02 6.51 6.12
CA PHE A 53 -2.95 5.59 5.75
C PHE A 53 -3.46 4.14 5.72
N ASP A 54 -4.22 3.70 6.72
CA ASP A 54 -4.80 2.36 6.74
C ASP A 54 -5.74 2.12 5.53
N VAL A 55 -6.52 3.12 5.15
CA VAL A 55 -7.37 3.06 3.94
C VAL A 55 -6.55 3.03 2.66
N LEU A 56 -5.43 3.76 2.60
CA LEU A 56 -4.53 3.75 1.45
C LEU A 56 -3.84 2.39 1.30
N ASP A 57 -3.34 1.82 2.37
CA ASP A 57 -2.71 0.49 2.36
C ASP A 57 -3.68 -0.57 1.85
N GLN A 58 -4.93 -0.57 2.36
CA GLN A 58 -5.96 -1.47 1.85
C GLN A 58 -6.29 -1.28 0.36
N LYS A 59 -6.20 -0.06 -0.15
CA LYS A 59 -6.39 0.21 -1.58
C LYS A 59 -5.21 -0.27 -2.41
N ILE A 60 -3.99 -0.11 -1.90
CA ILE A 60 -2.77 -0.61 -2.54
C ILE A 60 -2.85 -2.12 -2.65
N ASP A 61 -3.14 -2.83 -1.56
CA ASP A 61 -3.29 -4.30 -1.56
C ASP A 61 -4.32 -4.78 -2.60
N LYS A 62 -5.45 -4.06 -2.72
CA LYS A 62 -6.47 -4.37 -3.72
C LYS A 62 -6.02 -4.10 -5.16
N VAL A 63 -5.20 -3.09 -5.37
CA VAL A 63 -4.65 -2.76 -6.70
C VAL A 63 -3.62 -3.81 -7.10
N ASP A 64 -2.76 -4.22 -6.18
CA ASP A 64 -1.75 -5.25 -6.40
C ASP A 64 -2.40 -6.60 -6.71
N ALA A 65 -3.38 -7.03 -5.90
CA ALA A 65 -4.13 -8.27 -6.15
C ALA A 65 -4.83 -8.27 -7.52
N LYS A 66 -5.41 -7.13 -7.95
CA LYS A 66 -5.98 -6.99 -9.30
C LYS A 66 -4.91 -6.95 -10.39
N GLY A 67 -3.73 -6.44 -10.07
CA GLY A 67 -2.56 -6.46 -10.96
C GLY A 67 -2.15 -7.89 -11.26
N ASP A 68 -1.98 -8.70 -10.23
CA ASP A 68 -1.59 -10.10 -10.33
C ASP A 68 -2.64 -10.92 -11.09
N GLU A 69 -3.93 -10.71 -10.82
CA GLU A 69 -5.01 -11.35 -11.56
C GLU A 69 -4.94 -11.04 -13.06
N ARG A 70 -4.78 -9.77 -13.42
CA ARG A 70 -4.66 -9.35 -14.83
C ARG A 70 -3.43 -9.93 -15.50
N PHE A 71 -2.33 -10.04 -14.76
CA PHE A 71 -1.10 -10.61 -15.26
C PHE A 71 -1.28 -12.12 -15.53
N ALA A 72 -1.94 -12.85 -14.63
CA ALA A 72 -2.25 -14.27 -14.81
C ALA A 72 -3.20 -14.51 -15.98
N ILE A 73 -4.24 -13.66 -16.15
CA ILE A 73 -5.11 -13.71 -17.32
C ILE A 73 -4.32 -13.47 -18.61
N SER A 74 -3.43 -12.48 -18.62
CA SER A 74 -2.60 -12.17 -19.78
C SER A 74 -1.61 -13.28 -20.11
N ALA A 75 -0.99 -13.88 -19.11
CA ALA A 75 -0.12 -15.04 -19.27
C ALA A 75 -0.89 -16.22 -19.90
N ARG A 76 -2.06 -16.55 -19.36
CA ARG A 76 -2.94 -17.58 -19.92
C ARG A 76 -3.26 -17.34 -21.39
N VAL A 77 -3.63 -16.11 -21.77
CA VAL A 77 -3.94 -15.78 -23.18
C VAL A 77 -2.72 -15.99 -24.05
N ARG A 78 -1.52 -15.60 -23.61
CA ARG A 78 -0.27 -15.81 -24.37
C ARG A 78 0.06 -17.30 -24.52
N ILE A 79 -0.11 -18.09 -23.46
CA ILE A 79 0.09 -19.55 -23.46
C ILE A 79 -0.84 -20.20 -24.49
N LEU A 80 -2.13 -19.91 -24.46
CA LEU A 80 -3.10 -20.48 -25.40
C LEU A 80 -2.79 -20.08 -26.84
N ARG A 81 -2.45 -18.80 -27.06
CA ARG A 81 -2.05 -18.32 -28.39
C ARG A 81 -0.78 -18.98 -28.91
N PHE A 82 0.21 -19.19 -28.04
CA PHE A 82 1.45 -19.87 -28.43
C PHE A 82 1.17 -21.31 -28.88
N GLU A 83 0.26 -22.01 -28.20
CA GLU A 83 -0.19 -23.36 -28.62
C GLU A 83 -0.88 -23.33 -29.98
N ASP A 84 -1.80 -22.37 -30.20
CA ASP A 84 -2.47 -22.23 -31.50
C ASP A 84 -1.44 -22.01 -32.62
N GLU A 85 -0.43 -21.18 -32.38
CA GLU A 85 0.66 -20.94 -33.33
C GLU A 85 1.52 -22.21 -33.58
N LEU A 86 1.74 -23.05 -32.57
CA LEU A 86 2.41 -24.34 -32.74
C LEU A 86 1.57 -25.30 -33.59
N GLN A 87 0.26 -25.36 -33.36
CA GLN A 87 -0.65 -26.20 -34.15
C GLN A 87 -0.75 -25.73 -35.60
N GLU A 88 -0.62 -24.44 -35.86
CA GLU A 88 -0.49 -23.88 -37.21
C GLU A 88 0.87 -24.17 -37.86
N GLY A 89 1.79 -24.80 -37.14
CA GLY A 89 3.13 -25.16 -37.65
C GLY A 89 4.10 -23.96 -37.68
N ARG A 90 3.80 -22.88 -36.95
CA ARG A 90 4.73 -21.75 -36.84
C ARG A 90 5.99 -22.17 -36.09
N LYS A 91 7.10 -21.63 -36.54
CA LYS A 91 8.39 -21.85 -35.90
C LYS A 91 8.68 -20.67 -34.96
N HIS A 92 9.10 -21.01 -33.76
CA HIS A 92 9.43 -20.01 -32.73
C HIS A 92 10.92 -20.07 -32.39
N SER A 93 11.47 -18.87 -32.08
CA SER A 93 12.85 -18.75 -31.57
C SER A 93 12.95 -19.31 -30.15
N LYS A 94 14.17 -19.62 -29.74
CA LYS A 94 14.43 -20.03 -28.35
C LYS A 94 13.89 -19.00 -27.34
N ASP A 95 14.08 -17.71 -27.60
CA ASP A 95 13.62 -16.63 -26.72
C ASP A 95 12.09 -16.63 -26.57
N SER A 96 11.34 -16.92 -27.67
CA SER A 96 9.88 -17.06 -27.62
C SER A 96 9.44 -18.23 -26.74
N TRP A 97 10.15 -19.36 -26.83
CA TRP A 97 9.92 -20.50 -25.97
C TRP A 97 10.21 -20.18 -24.50
N ASP A 98 11.36 -19.57 -24.21
CA ASP A 98 11.77 -19.20 -22.85
C ASP A 98 10.77 -18.21 -22.24
N GLN A 99 10.27 -17.24 -23.02
CA GLN A 99 9.23 -16.32 -22.56
C GLN A 99 7.92 -17.05 -22.25
N THR A 100 7.53 -18.00 -23.08
CA THR A 100 6.32 -18.80 -22.84
C THR A 100 6.47 -19.67 -21.60
N MET A 101 7.65 -20.24 -21.36
CA MET A 101 7.93 -20.98 -20.12
C MET A 101 7.81 -20.08 -18.88
N SER A 102 8.30 -18.84 -18.94
CA SER A 102 8.13 -17.85 -17.86
C SER A 102 6.66 -17.48 -17.63
N ASP A 103 5.87 -17.37 -18.69
CA ASP A 103 4.42 -17.14 -18.59
C ASP A 103 3.71 -18.32 -17.93
N ILE A 104 4.15 -19.55 -18.23
CA ILE A 104 3.63 -20.79 -17.63
C ILE A 104 3.94 -20.81 -16.13
N ASP A 105 5.20 -20.59 -15.74
CA ASP A 105 5.63 -20.58 -14.35
C ASP A 105 4.79 -19.55 -13.55
N TYR A 106 4.62 -18.34 -14.08
CA TYR A 106 3.81 -17.30 -13.44
C TYR A 106 2.33 -17.73 -13.28
N TYR A 107 1.74 -18.32 -14.32
CA TYR A 107 0.35 -18.79 -14.28
C TYR A 107 0.17 -19.94 -13.28
N GLU A 108 1.10 -20.88 -13.24
CA GLU A 108 1.07 -22.01 -12.31
C GLU A 108 1.22 -21.55 -10.86
N ASP A 109 2.14 -20.62 -10.59
CA ASP A 109 2.33 -20.02 -9.26
C ASP A 109 1.07 -19.28 -8.80
N TYR A 110 0.45 -18.49 -9.68
CA TYR A 110 -0.80 -17.80 -9.37
C TYR A 110 -1.95 -18.76 -9.07
N CYS A 111 -2.03 -19.88 -9.79
CA CYS A 111 -3.06 -20.92 -9.63
C CYS A 111 -2.70 -21.96 -8.56
N ALA A 112 -1.62 -21.81 -7.83
CA ALA A 112 -1.14 -22.79 -6.87
C ALA A 112 -2.16 -23.02 -5.72
N PRO A 113 -2.16 -24.23 -5.13
CA PRO A 113 -3.01 -24.53 -3.97
C PRO A 113 -2.74 -23.55 -2.82
N GLY A 114 -3.79 -22.91 -2.33
CA GLY A 114 -3.69 -21.92 -1.25
C GLY A 114 -3.44 -20.48 -1.72
N VAL A 115 -3.29 -20.25 -3.03
CA VAL A 115 -3.25 -18.91 -3.63
C VAL A 115 -4.57 -18.67 -4.35
N HIS A 116 -4.70 -19.05 -5.62
CA HIS A 116 -5.92 -18.89 -6.42
C HIS A 116 -6.25 -20.18 -7.20
N PRO A 117 -6.52 -21.32 -6.52
CA PRO A 117 -6.78 -22.60 -7.20
C PRO A 117 -8.05 -22.58 -8.09
N GLU A 118 -8.99 -21.68 -7.82
CA GLU A 118 -10.21 -21.45 -8.60
C GLU A 118 -9.92 -20.90 -10.00
N PHE A 119 -8.76 -20.29 -10.20
CA PHE A 119 -8.32 -19.76 -11.49
C PHE A 119 -7.81 -20.85 -12.44
N LYS A 120 -7.51 -22.03 -11.89
CA LYS A 120 -6.98 -23.17 -12.66
C LYS A 120 -8.02 -23.66 -13.67
N ASN A 121 -7.62 -23.71 -14.94
CA ASN A 121 -8.47 -24.17 -16.03
C ASN A 121 -7.89 -25.43 -16.67
N ASN A 122 -8.70 -26.48 -16.79
CA ASN A 122 -8.25 -27.78 -17.31
C ASN A 122 -7.70 -27.71 -18.75
N GLN A 123 -8.31 -26.89 -19.61
CA GLN A 123 -7.79 -26.65 -20.95
C GLN A 123 -6.40 -26.06 -20.93
N THR A 124 -6.20 -25.05 -20.11
CA THR A 124 -4.88 -24.41 -19.97
C THR A 124 -3.83 -25.38 -19.42
N VAL A 125 -4.20 -26.24 -18.48
CA VAL A 125 -3.30 -27.28 -17.95
C VAL A 125 -2.84 -28.22 -19.04
N ALA A 126 -3.76 -28.74 -19.85
CA ALA A 126 -3.41 -29.63 -20.97
C ALA A 126 -2.52 -28.94 -22.02
N THR A 127 -2.80 -27.66 -22.31
CA THR A 127 -1.97 -26.83 -23.17
C THR A 127 -0.56 -26.66 -22.61
N ILE A 128 -0.43 -26.37 -21.32
CA ILE A 128 0.87 -26.23 -20.64
C ILE A 128 1.69 -27.52 -20.74
N GLU A 129 1.08 -28.67 -20.45
CA GLU A 129 1.76 -29.96 -20.54
C GLU A 129 2.30 -30.22 -21.97
N HIS A 130 1.52 -29.87 -22.99
CA HIS A 130 1.94 -30.01 -24.39
C HIS A 130 3.11 -29.08 -24.74
N ILE A 131 3.04 -27.81 -24.35
CA ILE A 131 4.12 -26.84 -24.61
C ILE A 131 5.40 -27.24 -23.86
N GLN A 132 5.30 -27.63 -22.58
CA GLN A 132 6.46 -28.08 -21.78
C GLN A 132 7.09 -29.36 -22.39
N HIS A 133 6.30 -30.28 -22.92
CA HIS A 133 6.81 -31.45 -23.63
C HIS A 133 7.57 -31.02 -24.89
N GLY A 134 6.96 -30.20 -25.75
CA GLY A 134 7.59 -29.69 -26.97
C GLY A 134 8.88 -28.91 -26.70
N TYR A 135 8.94 -28.12 -25.61
CA TYR A 135 10.16 -27.41 -25.20
C TYR A 135 11.28 -28.36 -24.83
N ARG A 136 10.99 -29.41 -24.03
CA ARG A 136 12.00 -30.44 -23.66
C ARG A 136 12.55 -31.17 -24.90
N GLU A 137 11.67 -31.55 -25.82
CA GLU A 137 12.12 -32.21 -27.07
C GLU A 137 13.07 -31.32 -27.89
N ARG A 138 12.77 -30.00 -27.99
CA ARG A 138 13.61 -29.06 -28.73
C ARG A 138 14.94 -28.83 -28.05
N LEU A 139 14.97 -28.77 -26.71
CA LEU A 139 16.21 -28.69 -25.94
C LEU A 139 17.11 -29.91 -26.21
N GLU A 140 16.56 -31.10 -26.20
CA GLU A 140 17.29 -32.36 -26.48
C GLU A 140 17.84 -32.40 -27.91
N LYS A 141 17.03 -32.01 -28.88
CA LYS A 141 17.39 -32.01 -30.30
C LYS A 141 18.20 -30.78 -30.71
N ARG A 142 18.31 -29.78 -29.86
CA ARG A 142 18.88 -28.44 -30.16
C ARG A 142 18.27 -27.79 -31.40
N ASP A 143 16.97 -27.98 -31.58
CA ASP A 143 16.19 -27.57 -32.77
C ASP A 143 15.32 -26.34 -32.46
N PHE A 144 15.98 -25.22 -32.16
CA PHE A 144 15.33 -23.92 -32.09
C PHE A 144 15.63 -23.12 -33.38
N THR A 145 14.64 -22.36 -33.82
CA THR A 145 14.84 -21.37 -34.89
C THR A 145 15.61 -20.17 -34.33
N TYR A 146 16.67 -19.76 -34.99
CA TYR A 146 17.45 -18.57 -34.67
C TYR A 146 17.06 -17.41 -35.60
#